data_9e7b1b548370230d54fae8656d38b20b
#
_entry.id   9e7b1b548370230d54fae8656d38b20b
#
_cell.length_a   1.000
_cell.length_b   1.000
_cell.length_c   1.000
_cell.angle_alpha   90.00
_cell.angle_beta   90.00
_cell.angle_gamma   90.00
#
_symmetry.space_group_name_H-M   'P 1'
#
loop_
_entity.id
_entity.type
_entity.pdbx_description
1 polymer ?
#
loop_
_entity_poly.entity_id
_entity_poly.type
_entity_poly.pdbx_seq_one_letter_code
_entity_poly.pdbx_strand_id
1 'polypeptide(L)'
;MESRLLQGGTEGMSGVPKISVAVPVYNEESIVEELLRRVLAVLDSLPGGPHEIVLADDGSSDRTWSMIEQAAARDPRVVGVSLSRNFGHQAAIGAALDHVTGDYIVVMDGDLQDPPEVISELLAEAQKGFDVVYVIRIKRKESMMLRVCYAVYYRLIASLADLDLPVGAGDFAILSRRVCDLIRQSPERQRYLRGLRTWYGFRQKGLEIERDARHSGNSKYSLRRLVRLALDGVFAFSVLPIRLATALGAFVVACSALFAFYSLIVKVFFGHSPEGFTALILAITFLSGVQLLFLGVIGEYIGRIYEEVKQRPHYVVKQVVRKTNSGA
;
A
#
# COMPACT_ATOMS: atom_id res chain seq x y z
N MET A 1 11.90 27.67 -2.27
CA MET A 1 10.70 27.11 -1.63
C MET A 1 11.04 25.94 -0.69
N GLU A 2 12.31 25.58 -0.60
CA GLU A 2 12.86 24.43 0.19
C GLU A 2 13.18 24.73 1.66
N SER A 3 13.22 25.99 2.10
CA SER A 3 13.70 26.33 3.46
C SER A 3 12.64 26.35 4.55
N ARG A 4 11.35 26.07 4.26
CA ARG A 4 10.27 26.04 5.27
C ARG A 4 9.93 24.65 5.81
N LEU A 5 10.48 23.57 5.25
CA LEU A 5 10.16 22.20 5.60
C LEU A 5 10.98 21.62 6.78
N LEU A 6 12.02 22.32 7.25
CA LEU A 6 12.95 21.77 8.25
C LEU A 6 12.80 22.38 9.66
N GLN A 7 11.84 23.25 9.93
CA GLN A 7 11.65 23.90 11.23
C GLN A 7 10.35 23.52 11.97
N GLY A 8 9.78 22.35 11.69
CA GLY A 8 8.73 21.75 12.54
C GLY A 8 9.32 21.03 13.74
N GLY A 9 10.10 21.72 14.58
CA GLY A 9 10.51 21.24 15.90
C GLY A 9 9.26 21.04 16.76
N THR A 10 9.30 20.07 17.67
CA THR A 10 8.36 19.78 18.74
C THR A 10 8.12 21.01 19.62
N GLU A 11 7.43 22.03 19.09
CA GLU A 11 6.76 23.00 19.94
C GLU A 11 5.62 22.26 20.64
N GLY A 12 5.69 22.20 21.97
CA GLY A 12 4.76 21.48 22.80
C GLY A 12 3.33 21.84 22.44
N MET A 13 2.59 20.86 21.93
CA MET A 13 1.16 20.96 21.73
C MET A 13 0.51 21.18 23.10
N SER A 14 0.24 22.44 23.43
CA SER A 14 -0.38 22.85 24.70
C SER A 14 -1.89 22.57 24.74
N GLY A 15 -2.43 21.82 23.80
CA GLY A 15 -3.83 21.42 23.70
C GLY A 15 -3.99 19.91 23.66
N VAL A 16 -5.13 19.44 24.11
CA VAL A 16 -5.49 18.02 24.01
C VAL A 16 -5.74 17.68 22.52
N PRO A 17 -5.11 16.63 21.96
CA PRO A 17 -5.06 16.41 20.51
C PRO A 17 -6.43 16.10 19.91
N LYS A 18 -6.67 16.60 18.73
CA LYS A 18 -7.79 16.19 17.87
C LYS A 18 -7.42 14.94 17.08
N ILE A 19 -8.33 13.96 17.03
CA ILE A 19 -8.15 12.71 16.31
C ILE A 19 -9.13 12.64 15.14
N SER A 20 -8.63 12.24 13.98
CA SER A 20 -9.43 11.90 12.82
C SER A 20 -9.28 10.41 12.51
N VAL A 21 -10.39 9.71 12.30
CA VAL A 21 -10.39 8.31 11.85
C VAL A 21 -10.76 8.28 10.37
N ALA A 22 -9.86 7.81 9.52
CA ALA A 22 -10.02 7.68 8.07
C ALA A 22 -10.38 6.23 7.73
N VAL A 23 -11.55 6.01 7.14
CA VAL A 23 -12.11 4.69 6.87
C VAL A 23 -12.57 4.59 5.41
N PRO A 24 -11.92 3.77 4.56
CA PRO A 24 -12.45 3.42 3.26
C PRO A 24 -13.56 2.39 3.40
N VAL A 25 -14.65 2.56 2.65
CA VAL A 25 -15.78 1.62 2.62
C VAL A 25 -16.23 1.34 1.17
N TYR A 26 -16.67 0.11 0.92
CA TYR A 26 -17.22 -0.29 -0.38
C TYR A 26 -18.18 -1.45 -0.24
N ASN A 27 -19.48 -1.21 -0.47
CA ASN A 27 -20.56 -2.19 -0.32
C ASN A 27 -20.57 -2.85 1.08
N GLU A 28 -20.62 -2.00 2.12
CA GLU A 28 -20.57 -2.40 3.53
C GLU A 28 -21.87 -2.03 4.28
N GLU A 29 -23.04 -2.04 3.58
CA GLU A 29 -24.32 -1.66 4.18
C GLU A 29 -24.68 -2.43 5.46
N SER A 30 -24.18 -3.67 5.60
CA SER A 30 -24.43 -4.51 6.78
C SER A 30 -23.57 -4.14 8.00
N ILE A 31 -22.50 -3.37 7.83
CA ILE A 31 -21.49 -3.13 8.86
C ILE A 31 -21.36 -1.65 9.22
N VAL A 32 -21.68 -0.75 8.30
CA VAL A 32 -21.44 0.68 8.44
C VAL A 32 -22.07 1.30 9.70
N GLU A 33 -23.24 0.86 10.10
CA GLU A 33 -23.92 1.35 11.31
C GLU A 33 -23.18 0.94 12.58
N GLU A 34 -22.78 -0.33 12.67
CA GLU A 34 -22.00 -0.85 13.80
C GLU A 34 -20.59 -0.24 13.84
N LEU A 35 -19.96 -0.03 12.70
CA LEU A 35 -18.69 0.66 12.57
C LEU A 35 -18.77 2.07 13.16
N LEU A 36 -19.76 2.85 12.74
CA LEU A 36 -19.98 4.21 13.27
C LEU A 36 -20.22 4.19 14.76
N ARG A 37 -21.09 3.30 15.25
CA ARG A 37 -21.41 3.18 16.69
C ARG A 37 -20.15 2.90 17.51
N ARG A 38 -19.30 1.96 17.09
CA ARG A 38 -18.09 1.58 17.83
C ARG A 38 -17.02 2.66 17.74
N VAL A 39 -16.75 3.22 16.57
CA VAL A 39 -15.74 4.27 16.41
C VAL A 39 -16.13 5.51 17.19
N LEU A 40 -17.39 5.98 17.11
CA LEU A 40 -17.85 7.15 17.86
C LEU A 40 -17.76 6.92 19.36
N ALA A 41 -18.11 5.72 19.87
CA ALA A 41 -17.97 5.37 21.29
C ALA A 41 -16.50 5.46 21.76
N VAL A 42 -15.55 5.00 20.94
CA VAL A 42 -14.11 5.14 21.22
C VAL A 42 -13.74 6.63 21.24
N LEU A 43 -14.13 7.39 20.23
CA LEU A 43 -13.84 8.83 20.15
C LEU A 43 -14.40 9.62 21.35
N ASP A 44 -15.58 9.22 21.86
CA ASP A 44 -16.17 9.82 23.07
C ASP A 44 -15.35 9.54 24.34
N SER A 45 -14.59 8.44 24.38
CA SER A 45 -13.73 8.08 25.50
C SER A 45 -12.35 8.75 25.48
N LEU A 46 -11.95 9.31 24.35
CA LEU A 46 -10.63 9.91 24.17
C LEU A 46 -10.62 11.37 24.67
N PRO A 47 -9.50 11.79 25.29
CA PRO A 47 -9.37 13.19 25.71
C PRO A 47 -9.21 14.10 24.49
N GLY A 48 -9.80 15.30 24.53
CA GLY A 48 -9.65 16.32 23.50
C GLY A 48 -10.87 16.48 22.60
N GLY A 49 -10.61 16.78 21.35
CA GLY A 49 -11.64 16.95 20.35
C GLY A 49 -11.90 18.41 19.92
N PRO A 50 -12.90 18.63 19.10
CA PRO A 50 -13.85 17.63 18.58
C PRO A 50 -13.16 16.65 17.63
N HIS A 51 -13.24 15.35 17.96
CA HIS A 51 -12.76 14.27 17.10
C HIS A 51 -13.69 14.09 15.90
N GLU A 52 -13.22 13.38 14.85
CA GLU A 52 -14.03 13.13 13.67
C GLU A 52 -13.76 11.74 13.06
N ILE A 53 -14.74 11.24 12.31
CA ILE A 53 -14.61 10.09 11.43
C ILE A 53 -14.90 10.51 10.00
N VAL A 54 -13.98 10.18 9.08
CA VAL A 54 -14.10 10.42 7.64
C VAL A 54 -14.26 9.09 6.94
N LEU A 55 -15.46 8.84 6.39
CA LEU A 55 -15.77 7.65 5.62
C LEU A 55 -15.66 7.98 4.13
N ALA A 56 -14.74 7.32 3.43
CA ALA A 56 -14.61 7.44 1.98
C ALA A 56 -15.28 6.24 1.29
N ASP A 57 -16.43 6.52 0.67
CA ASP A 57 -17.18 5.53 -0.10
C ASP A 57 -16.61 5.39 -1.51
N ASP A 58 -16.05 4.22 -1.82
CA ASP A 58 -15.40 3.90 -3.10
C ASP A 58 -16.43 3.55 -4.20
N GLY A 59 -17.51 4.34 -4.29
CA GLY A 59 -18.53 4.18 -5.31
C GLY A 59 -19.41 2.95 -5.07
N SER A 60 -19.90 2.76 -3.86
CA SER A 60 -20.80 1.66 -3.49
C SER A 60 -22.08 1.67 -4.34
N SER A 61 -22.58 0.47 -4.62
CA SER A 61 -23.83 0.23 -5.35
C SER A 61 -25.00 -0.14 -4.46
N ASP A 62 -24.73 -0.42 -3.18
CA ASP A 62 -25.72 -0.72 -2.14
C ASP A 62 -26.12 0.53 -1.34
N ARG A 63 -26.71 0.36 -0.16
CA ARG A 63 -27.17 1.47 0.69
C ARG A 63 -26.05 2.12 1.53
N THR A 64 -24.79 1.70 1.39
CA THR A 64 -23.67 2.21 2.19
C THR A 64 -23.62 3.75 2.16
N TRP A 65 -23.64 4.36 0.96
CA TRP A 65 -23.59 5.81 0.85
C TRP A 65 -24.77 6.52 1.53
N SER A 66 -26.00 6.03 1.32
CA SER A 66 -27.18 6.65 1.94
C SER A 66 -27.15 6.59 3.47
N MET A 67 -26.57 5.53 4.04
CA MET A 67 -26.40 5.40 5.49
C MET A 67 -25.36 6.39 6.02
N ILE A 68 -24.27 6.63 5.28
CA ILE A 68 -23.25 7.64 5.62
C ILE A 68 -23.85 9.04 5.57
N GLU A 69 -24.62 9.39 4.54
CA GLU A 69 -25.33 10.68 4.44
C GLU A 69 -26.25 10.93 5.64
N GLN A 70 -27.02 9.92 6.02
CA GLN A 70 -27.90 10.03 7.19
C GLN A 70 -27.11 10.21 8.49
N ALA A 71 -25.99 9.51 8.65
CA ALA A 71 -25.15 9.63 9.82
C ALA A 71 -24.50 11.03 9.90
N ALA A 72 -23.97 11.55 8.79
CA ALA A 72 -23.39 12.88 8.70
C ALA A 72 -24.41 14.00 8.97
N ALA A 73 -25.68 13.79 8.60
CA ALA A 73 -26.76 14.73 8.91
C ALA A 73 -27.08 14.77 10.43
N ARG A 74 -26.89 13.66 11.14
CA ARG A 74 -27.18 13.52 12.58
C ARG A 74 -26.03 13.97 13.45
N ASP A 75 -24.80 13.55 13.14
CA ASP A 75 -23.61 13.82 13.97
C ASP A 75 -22.57 14.66 13.18
N PRO A 76 -22.20 15.86 13.66
CA PRO A 76 -21.24 16.74 12.98
C PRO A 76 -19.81 16.17 12.92
N ARG A 77 -19.52 15.13 13.69
CA ARG A 77 -18.23 14.44 13.67
C ARG A 77 -18.08 13.48 12.49
N VAL A 78 -19.20 13.12 11.85
CA VAL A 78 -19.20 12.22 10.69
C VAL A 78 -19.06 13.02 9.42
N VAL A 79 -18.04 12.69 8.63
CA VAL A 79 -17.79 13.25 7.30
C VAL A 79 -17.86 12.12 6.28
N GLY A 80 -18.73 12.27 5.27
CA GLY A 80 -18.81 11.33 4.16
C GLY A 80 -18.17 11.92 2.90
N VAL A 81 -17.35 11.11 2.23
CA VAL A 81 -16.73 11.44 0.93
C VAL A 81 -17.10 10.34 -0.06
N SER A 82 -17.93 10.64 -1.07
CA SER A 82 -18.30 9.67 -2.10
C SER A 82 -17.45 9.86 -3.33
N LEU A 83 -16.87 8.76 -3.84
CA LEU A 83 -16.13 8.75 -5.09
C LEU A 83 -17.07 8.54 -6.28
N SER A 84 -16.68 9.03 -7.47
CA SER A 84 -17.54 8.98 -8.67
C SER A 84 -17.71 7.55 -9.22
N ARG A 85 -16.84 6.62 -8.88
CA ARG A 85 -16.84 5.19 -9.17
C ARG A 85 -15.90 4.46 -8.24
N ASN A 86 -15.81 3.14 -8.34
CA ASN A 86 -14.76 2.39 -7.65
C ASN A 86 -13.39 2.69 -8.27
N PHE A 87 -12.47 3.24 -7.45
CA PHE A 87 -11.08 3.54 -7.77
C PHE A 87 -10.11 2.59 -7.05
N GLY A 88 -10.60 1.81 -6.10
CA GLY A 88 -9.84 0.86 -5.31
C GLY A 88 -9.50 1.37 -3.91
N HIS A 89 -9.26 0.43 -3.01
CA HIS A 89 -9.08 0.63 -1.58
C HIS A 89 -8.05 1.73 -1.22
N GLN A 90 -6.87 1.73 -1.86
CA GLN A 90 -5.83 2.74 -1.56
C GLN A 90 -6.24 4.15 -2.02
N ALA A 91 -7.02 4.26 -3.08
CA ALA A 91 -7.57 5.54 -3.54
C ALA A 91 -8.61 6.08 -2.54
N ALA A 92 -9.47 5.22 -2.02
CA ALA A 92 -10.44 5.58 -0.98
C ALA A 92 -9.75 6.00 0.33
N ILE A 93 -8.66 5.32 0.75
CA ILE A 93 -7.84 5.79 1.88
C ILE A 93 -7.29 7.18 1.59
N GLY A 94 -6.71 7.41 0.40
CA GLY A 94 -6.22 8.72 0.00
C GLY A 94 -7.29 9.81 0.08
N ALA A 95 -8.50 9.50 -0.42
CA ALA A 95 -9.65 10.41 -0.34
C ALA A 95 -10.05 10.72 1.11
N ALA A 96 -10.06 9.74 1.99
CA ALA A 96 -10.31 9.98 3.41
C ALA A 96 -9.22 10.88 4.02
N LEU A 97 -7.94 10.59 3.77
CA LEU A 97 -6.81 11.35 4.28
C LEU A 97 -6.83 12.82 3.80
N ASP A 98 -7.33 13.11 2.60
CA ASP A 98 -7.42 14.48 2.09
C ASP A 98 -8.49 15.32 2.82
N HIS A 99 -9.40 14.68 3.56
CA HIS A 99 -10.50 15.35 4.27
C HIS A 99 -10.37 15.35 5.80
N VAL A 100 -9.30 14.73 6.37
CA VAL A 100 -9.05 14.72 7.81
C VAL A 100 -8.44 16.04 8.31
N THR A 101 -8.82 16.46 9.53
CA THR A 101 -8.38 17.73 10.13
C THR A 101 -7.68 17.58 11.49
N GLY A 102 -7.63 16.34 12.06
CA GLY A 102 -7.03 16.06 13.38
C GLY A 102 -5.50 16.14 13.42
N ASP A 103 -4.93 16.17 14.59
CA ASP A 103 -3.49 16.18 14.86
C ASP A 103 -2.89 14.78 14.72
N TYR A 104 -3.67 13.77 15.07
CA TYR A 104 -3.38 12.37 14.83
C TYR A 104 -4.44 11.77 13.91
N ILE A 105 -4.00 10.99 12.95
CA ILE A 105 -4.86 10.39 11.95
C ILE A 105 -4.79 8.88 12.08
N VAL A 106 -5.92 8.24 12.39
CA VAL A 106 -6.06 6.79 12.40
C VAL A 106 -6.58 6.35 11.04
N VAL A 107 -5.87 5.44 10.41
CA VAL A 107 -6.35 4.73 9.20
C VAL A 107 -6.78 3.34 9.63
N MET A 108 -8.00 2.93 9.31
CA MET A 108 -8.52 1.59 9.60
C MET A 108 -9.45 1.09 8.50
N ASP A 109 -9.57 -0.24 8.37
CA ASP A 109 -10.49 -0.86 7.43
C ASP A 109 -11.94 -0.78 7.95
N GLY A 110 -12.90 -0.67 7.03
CA GLY A 110 -14.33 -0.55 7.38
C GLY A 110 -15.02 -1.87 7.76
N ASP A 111 -14.32 -3.01 7.67
CA ASP A 111 -14.88 -4.37 7.84
C ASP A 111 -14.90 -4.87 9.30
N LEU A 112 -14.54 -4.01 10.25
CA LEU A 112 -14.45 -4.31 11.70
C LEU A 112 -13.59 -5.54 12.05
N GLN A 113 -12.69 -5.96 11.14
CA GLN A 113 -11.76 -7.03 11.46
C GLN A 113 -10.69 -6.59 12.47
N ASP A 114 -10.38 -5.32 12.49
CA ASP A 114 -9.53 -4.70 13.51
C ASP A 114 -10.42 -3.93 14.48
N PRO A 115 -10.31 -4.16 15.80
CA PRO A 115 -11.19 -3.54 16.78
C PRO A 115 -10.87 -2.04 16.93
N PRO A 116 -11.87 -1.14 16.77
CA PRO A 116 -11.67 0.30 16.97
C PRO A 116 -11.14 0.68 18.35
N GLU A 117 -11.38 -0.15 19.34
CA GLU A 117 -10.97 0.05 20.75
C GLU A 117 -9.45 0.16 20.91
N VAL A 118 -8.68 -0.40 19.97
CA VAL A 118 -7.22 -0.29 19.92
C VAL A 118 -6.73 1.13 19.63
N ILE A 119 -7.59 2.02 19.14
CA ILE A 119 -7.24 3.42 18.86
C ILE A 119 -6.66 4.10 20.10
N SER A 120 -7.18 3.81 21.29
CA SER A 120 -6.67 4.38 22.54
C SER A 120 -5.22 3.95 22.84
N GLU A 121 -4.88 2.69 22.58
CA GLU A 121 -3.52 2.18 22.75
C GLU A 121 -2.55 2.76 21.70
N LEU A 122 -3.01 2.85 20.44
CA LEU A 122 -2.23 3.48 19.37
C LEU A 122 -1.91 4.94 19.69
N LEU A 123 -2.89 5.69 20.21
CA LEU A 123 -2.71 7.07 20.62
C LEU A 123 -1.71 7.19 21.77
N ALA A 124 -1.83 6.35 22.80
CA ALA A 124 -0.92 6.35 23.95
C ALA A 124 0.54 6.09 23.52
N GLU A 125 0.76 5.23 22.54
CA GLU A 125 2.09 5.00 21.98
C GLU A 125 2.56 6.16 21.11
N ALA A 126 1.69 6.75 20.28
CA ALA A 126 2.03 7.90 19.44
C ALA A 126 2.45 9.10 20.30
N GLN A 127 1.79 9.34 21.44
CA GLN A 127 2.13 10.39 22.40
C GLN A 127 3.52 10.22 23.06
N LYS A 128 4.12 9.02 23.00
CA LYS A 128 5.53 8.78 23.41
C LYS A 128 6.55 9.27 22.38
N GLY A 129 6.11 9.96 21.34
CA GLY A 129 6.96 10.57 20.31
C GLY A 129 7.22 9.66 19.10
N PHE A 130 6.35 8.69 18.85
CA PHE A 130 6.32 7.96 17.61
C PHE A 130 5.41 8.66 16.59
N ASP A 131 5.89 8.81 15.36
CA ASP A 131 5.14 9.44 14.27
C ASP A 131 4.15 8.50 13.60
N VAL A 132 4.46 7.21 13.66
CA VAL A 132 3.63 6.14 13.13
C VAL A 132 3.58 5.00 14.14
N VAL A 133 2.38 4.62 14.57
CA VAL A 133 2.17 3.38 15.31
C VAL A 133 1.21 2.51 14.53
N TYR A 134 1.65 1.31 14.14
CA TYR A 134 0.87 0.40 13.30
C TYR A 134 0.61 -0.93 14.00
N VAL A 135 -0.49 -1.56 13.64
CA VAL A 135 -0.87 -2.86 14.19
C VAL A 135 -0.11 -3.98 13.50
N ILE A 136 0.50 -4.85 14.29
CA ILE A 136 1.05 -6.15 13.86
C ILE A 136 0.06 -7.23 14.26
N ARG A 137 -0.50 -7.93 13.26
CA ARG A 137 -1.46 -8.99 13.48
C ARG A 137 -0.72 -10.29 13.82
N ILE A 138 -0.82 -10.73 15.09
CA ILE A 138 -0.27 -12.03 15.49
C ILE A 138 -1.26 -13.12 15.09
N LYS A 139 -0.91 -13.92 14.08
CA LYS A 139 -1.73 -15.03 13.63
C LYS A 139 -1.37 -16.31 14.39
N ARG A 140 -2.26 -16.79 15.26
CA ARG A 140 -2.05 -18.01 16.03
C ARG A 140 -2.18 -19.33 15.25
N LYS A 141 -2.77 -19.36 14.04
CA LYS A 141 -3.13 -20.63 13.34
C LYS A 141 -2.92 -20.57 11.82
N GLU A 142 -1.70 -20.31 11.35
CA GLU A 142 -1.38 -20.60 9.96
C GLU A 142 -0.60 -21.91 9.83
N SER A 143 -0.89 -22.68 8.75
CA SER A 143 -0.15 -23.90 8.43
C SER A 143 1.33 -23.55 8.25
N MET A 144 2.24 -24.45 8.69
CA MET A 144 3.68 -24.25 8.62
C MET A 144 4.16 -23.93 7.19
N MET A 145 3.54 -24.55 6.20
CA MET A 145 3.82 -24.30 4.77
C MET A 145 3.51 -22.87 4.36
N LEU A 146 2.39 -22.30 4.81
CA LEU A 146 1.99 -20.92 4.50
C LEU A 146 2.91 -19.91 5.19
N ARG A 147 3.35 -20.19 6.41
CA ARG A 147 4.34 -19.38 7.15
C ARG A 147 5.69 -19.34 6.42
N VAL A 148 6.16 -20.47 5.88
CA VAL A 148 7.37 -20.53 5.05
C VAL A 148 7.21 -19.72 3.77
N CYS A 149 6.09 -19.85 3.08
CA CYS A 149 5.80 -19.07 1.88
C CYS A 149 5.78 -17.55 2.17
N TYR A 150 5.18 -17.13 3.27
CA TYR A 150 5.21 -15.72 3.69
C TYR A 150 6.62 -15.27 4.10
N ALA A 151 7.38 -16.08 4.84
CA ALA A 151 8.75 -15.75 5.23
C ALA A 151 9.66 -15.59 4.01
N VAL A 152 9.54 -16.48 3.03
CA VAL A 152 10.28 -16.41 1.75
C VAL A 152 9.85 -15.15 0.98
N TYR A 153 8.54 -14.90 0.88
CA TYR A 153 7.99 -13.72 0.22
C TYR A 153 8.51 -12.41 0.84
N TYR A 154 8.36 -12.26 2.16
CA TYR A 154 8.82 -11.04 2.83
C TYR A 154 10.35 -10.89 2.79
N ARG A 155 11.10 -11.99 2.88
CA ARG A 155 12.57 -11.96 2.76
C ARG A 155 12.99 -11.58 1.33
N LEU A 156 12.27 -12.07 0.32
CA LEU A 156 12.48 -11.70 -1.07
C LEU A 156 12.17 -10.20 -1.26
N ILE A 157 11.02 -9.71 -0.81
CA ILE A 157 10.66 -8.29 -0.91
C ILE A 157 11.64 -7.41 -0.13
N ALA A 158 12.01 -7.77 1.10
CA ALA A 158 12.98 -7.00 1.88
C ALA A 158 14.37 -6.95 1.24
N SER A 159 14.78 -8.01 0.52
CA SER A 159 16.05 -8.02 -0.24
C SER A 159 15.96 -7.33 -1.60
N LEU A 160 14.75 -7.13 -2.12
CA LEU A 160 14.47 -6.61 -3.47
C LEU A 160 13.99 -5.15 -3.46
N ALA A 161 13.29 -4.74 -2.39
CA ALA A 161 12.92 -3.36 -2.14
C ALA A 161 13.92 -2.81 -1.11
N ASP A 162 14.49 -1.63 -1.38
CA ASP A 162 15.30 -0.88 -0.40
C ASP A 162 14.44 -0.36 0.79
N LEU A 163 13.43 -1.15 1.21
CA LEU A 163 12.44 -0.80 2.24
C LEU A 163 12.30 -1.95 3.22
N ASP A 164 12.64 -1.71 4.48
CA ASP A 164 12.36 -2.62 5.59
C ASP A 164 10.87 -2.59 5.94
N LEU A 165 10.05 -3.30 5.15
CA LEU A 165 8.62 -3.44 5.44
C LEU A 165 8.43 -4.41 6.59
N PRO A 166 7.86 -3.97 7.75
CA PRO A 166 7.63 -4.86 8.87
C PRO A 166 6.66 -5.99 8.51
N VAL A 167 7.10 -7.22 8.76
CA VAL A 167 6.30 -8.43 8.48
C VAL A 167 5.01 -8.40 9.29
N GLY A 168 3.85 -8.56 8.63
CA GLY A 168 2.55 -8.59 9.30
C GLY A 168 1.94 -7.22 9.61
N ALA A 169 2.60 -6.10 9.25
CA ALA A 169 2.02 -4.78 9.40
C ALA A 169 0.76 -4.60 8.56
N GLY A 170 -0.35 -4.21 9.19
CA GLY A 170 -1.62 -3.86 8.55
C GLY A 170 -1.66 -2.40 8.07
N ASP A 171 -2.77 -2.02 7.41
CA ASP A 171 -3.07 -0.61 7.12
C ASP A 171 -3.56 0.12 8.37
N PHE A 172 -4.09 -0.63 9.37
CA PHE A 172 -4.51 -0.06 10.64
C PHE A 172 -3.31 0.54 11.38
N ALA A 173 -3.30 1.86 11.46
CA ALA A 173 -2.21 2.64 12.05
C ALA A 173 -2.68 4.02 12.47
N ILE A 174 -2.00 4.62 13.44
CA ILE A 174 -2.09 6.04 13.75
C ILE A 174 -0.87 6.77 13.18
N LEU A 175 -1.11 7.89 12.55
CA LEU A 175 -0.12 8.75 11.90
C LEU A 175 -0.12 10.12 12.58
N SER A 176 1.05 10.73 12.77
CA SER A 176 1.13 12.16 13.10
C SER A 176 0.68 13.01 11.91
N ARG A 177 0.19 14.23 12.16
CA ARG A 177 -0.22 15.19 11.12
C ARG A 177 0.88 15.35 10.05
N ARG A 178 2.14 15.51 10.46
CA ARG A 178 3.25 15.71 9.52
C ARG A 178 3.43 14.53 8.55
N VAL A 179 3.28 13.28 9.03
CA VAL A 179 3.38 12.09 8.16
C VAL A 179 2.18 12.04 7.23
N CYS A 180 0.97 12.33 7.72
CA CYS A 180 -0.22 12.40 6.90
C CYS A 180 -0.09 13.44 5.77
N ASP A 181 0.39 14.63 6.08
CA ASP A 181 0.54 15.70 5.10
C ASP A 181 1.59 15.37 4.03
N LEU A 182 2.67 14.67 4.38
CA LEU A 182 3.64 14.14 3.41
C LEU A 182 3.02 13.08 2.49
N ILE A 183 2.23 12.15 3.06
CA ILE A 183 1.51 11.14 2.28
C ILE A 183 0.52 11.80 1.30
N ARG A 184 -0.19 12.84 1.75
CA ARG A 184 -1.13 13.61 0.90
C ARG A 184 -0.42 14.33 -0.24
N GLN A 185 0.78 14.86 0.01
CA GLN A 185 1.60 15.57 -0.98
C GLN A 185 2.37 14.63 -1.92
N SER A 186 2.41 13.33 -1.61
CA SER A 186 3.11 12.35 -2.45
C SER A 186 2.52 12.33 -3.86
N PRO A 187 3.33 12.56 -4.90
CA PRO A 187 2.86 12.60 -6.28
C PRO A 187 2.54 11.21 -6.85
N GLU A 188 2.96 10.14 -6.17
CA GLU A 188 2.84 8.77 -6.64
C GLU A 188 1.39 8.37 -6.86
N ARG A 189 1.10 7.85 -8.06
CA ARG A 189 -0.24 7.43 -8.43
C ARG A 189 -0.69 6.14 -7.74
N GLN A 190 0.23 5.23 -7.50
CA GLN A 190 -0.01 4.04 -6.71
C GLN A 190 0.45 4.26 -5.28
N ARG A 191 -0.32 5.03 -4.50
CA ARG A 191 -0.02 5.28 -3.10
C ARG A 191 -0.21 4.00 -2.29
N TYR A 192 0.87 3.26 -2.08
CA TYR A 192 0.88 2.14 -1.16
C TYR A 192 1.23 2.66 0.24
N LEU A 193 0.22 2.90 1.07
CA LEU A 193 0.36 3.58 2.37
C LEU A 193 1.45 2.97 3.25
N ARG A 194 1.55 1.63 3.32
CA ARG A 194 2.57 0.93 4.12
C ARG A 194 3.98 1.19 3.61
N GLY A 195 4.17 1.26 2.29
CA GLY A 195 5.45 1.59 1.68
C GLY A 195 5.84 3.03 1.96
N LEU A 196 4.92 3.98 1.69
CA LEU A 196 5.17 5.40 1.89
C LEU A 196 5.55 5.76 3.32
N ARG A 197 4.80 5.29 4.33
CA ARG A 197 5.11 5.56 5.73
C ARG A 197 6.50 5.04 6.13
N THR A 198 6.93 3.90 5.57
CA THR A 198 8.26 3.35 5.82
C THR A 198 9.33 4.14 5.07
N TRP A 199 9.07 4.53 3.82
CA TRP A 199 9.98 5.30 2.99
C TRP A 199 10.34 6.67 3.57
N TYR A 200 9.38 7.35 4.23
CA TYR A 200 9.62 8.63 4.89
C TYR A 200 10.57 8.54 6.11
N GLY A 201 10.83 7.35 6.66
CA GLY A 201 11.86 7.12 7.67
C GLY A 201 11.60 7.74 9.05
N PHE A 202 10.37 8.16 9.36
CA PHE A 202 10.01 8.67 10.68
C PHE A 202 10.02 7.57 11.74
N ARG A 203 10.02 7.97 13.02
CA ARG A 203 9.98 7.02 14.14
C ARG A 203 8.70 6.21 14.14
N GLN A 204 8.85 4.89 13.95
CA GLN A 204 7.72 3.96 13.87
C GLN A 204 7.77 2.93 14.99
N LYS A 205 6.59 2.48 15.41
CA LYS A 205 6.41 1.39 16.37
C LYS A 205 5.32 0.43 15.91
N GLY A 206 5.58 -0.86 15.99
CA GLY A 206 4.57 -1.89 15.85
C GLY A 206 3.89 -2.19 17.19
N LEU A 207 2.57 -2.27 17.20
CA LEU A 207 1.76 -2.73 18.32
C LEU A 207 1.19 -4.10 17.97
N GLU A 208 1.55 -5.10 18.76
CA GLU A 208 1.11 -6.48 18.56
C GLU A 208 -0.30 -6.66 19.12
N ILE A 209 -1.24 -7.11 18.27
CA ILE A 209 -2.62 -7.35 18.67
C ILE A 209 -3.03 -8.77 18.32
N GLU A 210 -3.66 -9.44 19.30
CA GLU A 210 -4.33 -10.72 19.07
C GLU A 210 -5.64 -10.45 18.33
N ARG A 211 -5.85 -11.13 17.21
CA ARG A 211 -7.06 -11.00 16.41
C ARG A 211 -8.11 -12.03 16.83
N ASP A 212 -9.33 -11.57 17.06
CA ASP A 212 -10.48 -12.46 17.20
C ASP A 212 -10.78 -13.18 15.88
N ALA A 213 -11.35 -14.41 16.00
CA ALA A 213 -11.69 -15.21 14.84
C ALA A 213 -12.75 -14.51 14.00
N ARG A 214 -12.58 -14.53 12.66
CA ARG A 214 -13.52 -13.96 11.68
C ARG A 214 -14.97 -14.31 12.00
N HIS A 215 -15.83 -13.31 12.09
CA HIS A 215 -17.29 -13.52 12.25
C HIS A 215 -17.96 -14.08 10.99
N SER A 216 -17.37 -13.99 9.79
CA SER A 216 -17.83 -14.73 8.59
C SER A 216 -16.86 -14.59 7.42
N GLY A 217 -16.70 -15.65 6.62
CA GLY A 217 -16.09 -15.64 5.29
C GLY A 217 -14.84 -16.51 5.12
N ASN A 218 -14.92 -17.49 4.22
CA ASN A 218 -13.76 -18.28 3.77
C ASN A 218 -12.76 -17.41 3.04
N SER A 219 -11.48 -17.54 3.40
CA SER A 219 -10.37 -16.89 2.68
C SER A 219 -10.36 -17.32 1.22
N LYS A 220 -10.86 -16.47 0.31
CA LYS A 220 -10.83 -16.68 -1.15
C LYS A 220 -9.50 -16.20 -1.77
N TYR A 221 -8.38 -16.34 -1.07
CA TYR A 221 -7.08 -16.02 -1.66
C TYR A 221 -6.62 -17.19 -2.52
N SER A 222 -6.87 -17.11 -3.83
CA SER A 222 -6.27 -18.03 -4.79
C SER A 222 -4.75 -17.74 -4.91
N LEU A 223 -3.95 -18.80 -5.11
CA LEU A 223 -2.51 -18.69 -5.33
C LEU A 223 -2.17 -17.67 -6.45
N ARG A 224 -2.99 -17.62 -7.49
CA ARG A 224 -2.87 -16.64 -8.59
C ARG A 224 -2.96 -15.18 -8.12
N ARG A 225 -3.81 -14.90 -7.13
CA ARG A 225 -3.96 -13.54 -6.56
C ARG A 225 -2.77 -13.16 -5.70
N LEU A 226 -2.21 -14.12 -4.95
CA LEU A 226 -0.99 -13.92 -4.16
C LEU A 226 0.23 -13.65 -5.07
N VAL A 227 0.40 -14.41 -6.15
CA VAL A 227 1.47 -14.19 -7.13
C VAL A 227 1.34 -12.82 -7.79
N ARG A 228 0.14 -12.42 -8.18
CA ARG A 228 -0.09 -11.08 -8.76
C ARG A 228 0.30 -9.98 -7.76
N LEU A 229 -0.16 -10.09 -6.52
CA LEU A 229 0.17 -9.11 -5.46
C LEU A 229 1.68 -9.03 -5.22
N ALA A 230 2.37 -10.19 -5.29
CA ALA A 230 3.82 -10.25 -5.16
C ALA A 230 4.53 -9.51 -6.31
N LEU A 231 4.12 -9.78 -7.55
CA LEU A 231 4.67 -9.12 -8.73
C LEU A 231 4.40 -7.61 -8.70
N ASP A 232 3.19 -7.19 -8.35
CA ASP A 232 2.84 -5.78 -8.22
C ASP A 232 3.74 -5.07 -7.20
N GLY A 233 4.01 -5.72 -6.05
CA GLY A 233 4.93 -5.21 -5.04
C GLY A 233 6.38 -5.10 -5.55
N VAL A 234 6.89 -6.14 -6.20
CA VAL A 234 8.26 -6.14 -6.77
C VAL A 234 8.42 -5.03 -7.81
N PHE A 235 7.50 -4.93 -8.76
CA PHE A 235 7.56 -3.92 -9.82
C PHE A 235 7.29 -2.48 -9.32
N ALA A 236 6.58 -2.31 -8.18
CA ALA A 236 6.32 -0.99 -7.61
C ALA A 236 7.54 -0.40 -6.88
N PHE A 237 8.33 -1.25 -6.20
CA PHE A 237 9.36 -0.77 -5.28
C PHE A 237 10.78 -1.25 -5.62
N SER A 238 10.98 -1.99 -6.72
CA SER A 238 12.29 -2.53 -7.07
C SER A 238 12.62 -2.35 -8.54
N VAL A 239 13.83 -1.90 -8.81
CA VAL A 239 14.43 -1.90 -10.16
C VAL A 239 15.19 -3.21 -10.45
N LEU A 240 15.16 -4.16 -9.51
CA LEU A 240 15.89 -5.42 -9.62
C LEU A 240 15.50 -6.25 -10.86
N PRO A 241 14.22 -6.37 -11.27
CA PRO A 241 13.87 -7.10 -12.48
C PRO A 241 14.62 -6.60 -13.71
N ILE A 242 14.81 -5.28 -13.85
CA ILE A 242 15.60 -4.68 -14.94
C ILE A 242 17.08 -5.03 -14.77
N ARG A 243 17.63 -4.92 -13.54
CA ARG A 243 19.04 -5.25 -13.28
C ARG A 243 19.35 -6.71 -13.56
N LEU A 244 18.47 -7.62 -13.17
CA LEU A 244 18.60 -9.06 -13.46
C LEU A 244 18.53 -9.33 -14.95
N ALA A 245 17.60 -8.68 -15.67
CA ALA A 245 17.51 -8.77 -17.11
C ALA A 245 18.82 -8.30 -17.78
N THR A 246 19.36 -7.17 -17.35
CA THR A 246 20.63 -6.64 -17.87
C THR A 246 21.81 -7.58 -17.57
N ALA A 247 21.91 -8.10 -16.35
CA ALA A 247 22.97 -9.02 -15.94
C ALA A 247 22.91 -10.34 -16.73
N LEU A 248 21.70 -10.89 -16.91
CA LEU A 248 21.51 -12.10 -17.71
C LEU A 248 21.85 -11.86 -19.20
N GLY A 249 21.43 -10.71 -19.75
CA GLY A 249 21.80 -10.30 -21.10
C GLY A 249 23.31 -10.20 -21.28
N ALA A 250 24.00 -9.54 -20.36
CA ALA A 250 25.46 -9.42 -20.38
C ALA A 250 26.15 -10.80 -20.30
N PHE A 251 25.63 -11.71 -19.43
CA PHE A 251 26.13 -13.07 -19.32
C PHE A 251 25.97 -13.84 -20.64
N VAL A 252 24.81 -13.77 -21.27
CA VAL A 252 24.54 -14.43 -22.57
C VAL A 252 25.47 -13.90 -23.66
N VAL A 253 25.66 -12.57 -23.72
CA VAL A 253 26.61 -11.96 -24.69
C VAL A 253 28.04 -12.45 -24.46
N ALA A 254 28.51 -12.51 -23.21
CA ALA A 254 29.84 -13.02 -22.89
C ALA A 254 30.01 -14.50 -23.31
N CYS A 255 29.03 -15.35 -23.00
CA CYS A 255 29.06 -16.75 -23.43
C CYS A 255 29.07 -16.90 -24.97
N SER A 256 28.26 -16.10 -25.67
CA SER A 256 28.21 -16.08 -27.13
C SER A 256 29.53 -15.61 -27.74
N ALA A 257 30.18 -14.60 -27.18
CA ALA A 257 31.48 -14.11 -27.62
C ALA A 257 32.58 -15.17 -27.41
N LEU A 258 32.59 -15.87 -26.30
CA LEU A 258 33.52 -16.97 -26.02
C LEU A 258 33.31 -18.13 -27.01
N PHE A 259 32.05 -18.49 -27.29
CA PHE A 259 31.74 -19.53 -28.24
C PHE A 259 32.14 -19.14 -29.68
N ALA A 260 31.89 -17.90 -30.09
CA ALA A 260 32.31 -17.38 -31.38
C ALA A 260 33.84 -17.40 -31.52
N PHE A 261 34.58 -17.00 -30.49
CA PHE A 261 36.03 -17.04 -30.45
C PHE A 261 36.57 -18.47 -30.54
N TYR A 262 35.99 -19.40 -29.77
CA TYR A 262 36.29 -20.83 -29.86
C TYR A 262 36.08 -21.37 -31.30
N SER A 263 34.93 -21.09 -31.90
CA SER A 263 34.58 -21.52 -33.23
C SER A 263 35.54 -21.00 -34.31
N LEU A 264 35.99 -19.74 -34.16
CA LEU A 264 36.97 -19.12 -35.03
C LEU A 264 38.35 -19.83 -34.96
N ILE A 265 38.82 -20.12 -33.72
CA ILE A 265 40.07 -20.88 -33.52
C ILE A 265 39.99 -22.24 -34.16
N VAL A 266 38.91 -23.00 -33.93
CA VAL A 266 38.73 -24.36 -34.51
C VAL A 266 38.72 -24.29 -36.03
N LYS A 267 38.08 -23.30 -36.62
CA LYS A 267 38.03 -23.13 -38.07
C LYS A 267 39.43 -22.80 -38.65
N VAL A 268 40.18 -21.89 -38.01
CA VAL A 268 41.49 -21.41 -38.52
C VAL A 268 42.57 -22.49 -38.35
N PHE A 269 42.62 -23.19 -37.22
CA PHE A 269 43.70 -24.13 -36.91
C PHE A 269 43.40 -25.58 -37.33
N PHE A 270 42.15 -25.99 -37.36
CA PHE A 270 41.74 -27.38 -37.65
C PHE A 270 40.96 -27.55 -38.94
N GLY A 271 40.65 -26.50 -39.66
CA GLY A 271 39.96 -26.55 -40.95
C GLY A 271 38.50 -27.04 -40.95
N HIS A 272 37.94 -27.28 -39.75
CA HIS A 272 36.58 -27.81 -39.59
C HIS A 272 35.66 -26.72 -39.03
N SER A 273 34.42 -26.68 -39.55
CA SER A 273 33.37 -25.88 -38.88
C SER A 273 32.56 -26.84 -37.99
N PRO A 274 32.22 -26.43 -36.76
CA PRO A 274 31.36 -27.26 -35.92
C PRO A 274 30.04 -27.60 -36.64
N GLU A 275 29.69 -28.87 -36.73
CA GLU A 275 28.36 -29.29 -37.18
C GLU A 275 27.33 -28.77 -36.17
N GLY A 276 26.30 -28.03 -36.60
CA GLY A 276 25.45 -27.44 -35.59
C GLY A 276 24.13 -26.81 -36.01
N PHE A 277 23.49 -27.30 -37.13
CA PHE A 277 22.21 -26.74 -37.54
C PHE A 277 21.15 -26.75 -36.40
N THR A 278 21.02 -27.90 -35.72
CA THR A 278 20.10 -28.05 -34.59
C THR A 278 20.48 -27.14 -33.42
N ALA A 279 21.78 -27.06 -33.09
CA ALA A 279 22.27 -26.17 -32.04
C ALA A 279 22.01 -24.69 -32.36
N LEU A 280 22.16 -24.32 -33.65
CA LEU A 280 21.88 -22.96 -34.10
C LEU A 280 20.39 -22.60 -33.96
N ILE A 281 19.47 -23.48 -34.35
CA ILE A 281 18.03 -23.25 -34.21
C ILE A 281 17.63 -23.14 -32.75
N LEU A 282 18.14 -24.05 -31.88
CA LEU A 282 17.87 -24.01 -30.46
C LEU A 282 18.41 -22.71 -29.83
N ALA A 283 19.62 -22.30 -30.19
CA ALA A 283 20.21 -21.05 -29.69
C ALA A 283 19.39 -19.82 -30.11
N ILE A 284 18.99 -19.74 -31.39
CA ILE A 284 18.18 -18.60 -31.88
C ILE A 284 16.82 -18.57 -31.19
N THR A 285 16.14 -19.72 -31.06
CA THR A 285 14.82 -19.80 -30.45
C THR A 285 14.91 -19.42 -28.95
N PHE A 286 15.93 -19.91 -28.23
CA PHE A 286 16.16 -19.58 -26.84
C PHE A 286 16.45 -18.10 -26.67
N LEU A 287 17.37 -17.53 -27.43
CA LEU A 287 17.72 -16.09 -27.34
C LEU A 287 16.53 -15.21 -27.70
N SER A 288 15.73 -15.58 -28.71
CA SER A 288 14.50 -14.85 -29.05
C SER A 288 13.49 -14.89 -27.90
N GLY A 289 13.34 -16.04 -27.25
CA GLY A 289 12.48 -16.15 -26.06
C GLY A 289 12.95 -15.26 -24.91
N VAL A 290 14.25 -15.23 -24.64
CA VAL A 290 14.86 -14.35 -23.63
C VAL A 290 14.65 -12.87 -23.98
N GLN A 291 14.82 -12.48 -25.26
CA GLN A 291 14.55 -11.10 -25.71
C GLN A 291 13.09 -10.70 -25.50
N LEU A 292 12.13 -11.57 -25.85
CA LEU A 292 10.71 -11.29 -25.63
C LEU A 292 10.37 -11.12 -24.15
N LEU A 293 10.98 -11.91 -23.27
CA LEU A 293 10.81 -11.78 -21.82
C LEU A 293 11.33 -10.43 -21.33
N PHE A 294 12.49 -9.97 -21.80
CA PHE A 294 13.04 -8.67 -21.44
C PHE A 294 12.19 -7.51 -21.95
N LEU A 295 11.70 -7.61 -23.19
CA LEU A 295 10.76 -6.63 -23.72
C LEU A 295 9.48 -6.57 -22.87
N GLY A 296 9.00 -7.70 -22.37
CA GLY A 296 7.88 -7.76 -21.43
C GLY A 296 8.17 -7.03 -20.12
N VAL A 297 9.33 -7.26 -19.51
CA VAL A 297 9.76 -6.54 -18.29
C VAL A 297 9.85 -5.03 -18.53
N ILE A 298 10.49 -4.61 -19.61
CA ILE A 298 10.60 -3.20 -20.00
C ILE A 298 9.21 -2.61 -20.24
N GLY A 299 8.32 -3.35 -20.94
CA GLY A 299 6.94 -2.93 -21.19
C GLY A 299 6.15 -2.67 -19.91
N GLU A 300 6.34 -3.48 -18.86
CA GLU A 300 5.71 -3.28 -17.56
C GLU A 300 6.15 -1.95 -16.93
N TYR A 301 7.44 -1.62 -16.93
CA TYR A 301 7.94 -0.33 -16.41
C TYR A 301 7.48 0.86 -17.25
N ILE A 302 7.50 0.72 -18.58
CA ILE A 302 6.98 1.78 -19.47
C ILE A 302 5.49 2.00 -19.21
N GLY A 303 4.72 0.93 -19.00
CA GLY A 303 3.31 1.01 -18.65
C GLY A 303 3.08 1.80 -17.36
N ARG A 304 3.89 1.56 -16.31
CA ARG A 304 3.84 2.30 -15.04
C ARG A 304 4.22 3.77 -15.23
N ILE A 305 5.32 4.05 -15.93
CA ILE A 305 5.74 5.42 -16.28
C ILE A 305 4.63 6.15 -17.05
N TYR A 306 4.00 5.47 -18.02
CA TYR A 306 2.91 6.05 -18.80
C TYR A 306 1.70 6.43 -17.93
N GLU A 307 1.35 5.60 -16.95
CA GLU A 307 0.28 5.93 -16.01
C GLU A 307 0.66 7.13 -15.10
N GLU A 308 1.91 7.25 -14.67
CA GLU A 308 2.40 8.41 -13.90
C GLU A 308 2.40 9.69 -14.75
N VAL A 309 2.89 9.62 -15.98
CA VAL A 309 2.98 10.80 -16.89
C VAL A 309 1.60 11.33 -17.28
N LYS A 310 0.56 10.49 -17.31
CA LYS A 310 -0.82 10.94 -17.57
C LYS A 310 -1.34 11.95 -16.56
N GLN A 311 -0.81 11.97 -15.35
CA GLN A 311 -1.20 12.86 -14.25
C GLN A 311 -2.73 12.94 -14.02
N ARG A 312 -3.46 11.84 -14.30
CA ARG A 312 -4.88 11.78 -14.00
C ARG A 312 -5.08 11.76 -12.48
N PRO A 313 -6.12 12.39 -11.92
CA PRO A 313 -6.39 12.31 -10.49
C PRO A 313 -6.46 10.86 -9.99
N HIS A 314 -5.94 10.59 -8.79
CA HIS A 314 -5.98 9.26 -8.17
C HIS A 314 -7.41 8.77 -8.00
N TYR A 315 -8.32 9.69 -7.71
CA TYR A 315 -9.76 9.48 -7.57
C TYR A 315 -10.47 10.78 -7.94
N VAL A 316 -11.78 10.69 -8.11
CA VAL A 316 -12.66 11.84 -8.34
C VAL A 316 -13.75 11.82 -7.29
N VAL A 317 -13.82 12.87 -6.48
CA VAL A 317 -14.87 13.03 -5.48
C VAL A 317 -16.15 13.44 -6.19
N LYS A 318 -17.23 12.70 -5.97
CA LYS A 318 -18.57 13.00 -6.47
C LYS A 318 -19.28 13.96 -5.52
N GLN A 319 -19.17 13.70 -4.21
CA GLN A 319 -19.88 14.46 -3.18
C GLN A 319 -19.16 14.38 -1.85
N VAL A 320 -19.21 15.45 -1.07
CA VAL A 320 -18.78 15.48 0.33
C VAL A 320 -19.98 15.91 1.18
N VAL A 321 -20.28 15.15 2.22
CA VAL A 321 -21.32 15.46 3.19
C VAL A 321 -20.70 15.69 4.57
N ARG A 322 -21.06 16.83 5.14
CA ARG A 322 -20.67 17.23 6.49
C ARG A 322 -21.81 18.09 7.05
N LYS A 323 -22.19 17.87 8.31
CA LYS A 323 -23.13 18.78 8.96
C LYS A 323 -22.46 20.14 9.13
N THR A 324 -22.89 21.12 8.35
CA THR A 324 -22.44 22.51 8.54
C THR A 324 -23.14 23.03 9.79
N ASN A 325 -22.39 23.46 10.80
CA ASN A 325 -22.95 24.26 11.88
C ASN A 325 -23.39 25.59 11.27
N SER A 326 -24.61 25.65 10.72
CA SER A 326 -25.25 26.91 10.37
C SER A 326 -25.70 27.56 11.68
N GLY A 327 -24.85 28.44 12.24
CA GLY A 327 -25.21 29.17 13.42
C GLY A 327 -24.01 29.69 14.23
N ALA A 328 -23.41 30.78 13.83
CA ALA A 328 -22.83 31.80 14.68
C ALA A 328 -23.05 33.16 14.02
#